data_671a68f53aa2b200b08eb6ec6a2d7e14
#
_entry.id   671a68f53aa2b200b08eb6ec6a2d7e14
#
_cell.length_a   1.000
_cell.length_b   1.000
_cell.length_c   1.000
_cell.angle_alpha   90.00
_cell.angle_beta   90.00
_cell.angle_gamma   90.00
#
_symmetry.space_group_name_H-M   'P 1'
#
loop_
_entity.id
_entity.type
_entity.pdbx_description
1 polymer ?
#
loop_
_entity_poly.entity_id
_entity_poly.type
_entity_poly.pdbx_seq_one_letter_code
_entity_poly.pdbx_strand_id
1 'polypeptide(L)'
;AQQLRSLTNIVASKEGLLKRAIQMYPERRTYCRNTNMSFVETINAYKNIDLNDIRKIWYDGEMWRMNRTYDPSRYVTLNLHSLWRRKGVEFRCFNSTVDTQMINSYILMTLAICNQAAHQTRASSRKSKSNDRLAMYNWLAQLGLVGPQFEALRHHFMGNLSADERTRVA
;
A
#
# COMPACT_ATOMS: atom_id res chain seq x y z
N ALA A 1 -13.47 -3.17 -10.25
CA ALA A 1 -13.52 -1.96 -9.42
C ALA A 1 -13.44 -2.32 -7.94
N GLN A 2 -14.25 -3.25 -7.43
CA GLN A 2 -14.28 -3.61 -6.01
C GLN A 2 -12.91 -4.04 -5.47
N GLN A 3 -12.18 -4.88 -6.19
CA GLN A 3 -10.82 -5.31 -5.81
C GLN A 3 -9.85 -4.14 -5.73
N LEU A 4 -9.94 -3.18 -6.67
CA LEU A 4 -9.11 -1.98 -6.66
C LEU A 4 -9.44 -1.07 -5.47
N ARG A 5 -10.73 -0.91 -5.15
CA ARG A 5 -11.18 -0.20 -3.94
C ARG A 5 -10.65 -0.88 -2.67
N SER A 6 -10.74 -2.22 -2.58
CA SER A 6 -10.19 -2.99 -1.46
C SER A 6 -8.67 -2.80 -1.34
N LEU A 7 -7.93 -2.90 -2.45
CA LEU A 7 -6.49 -2.67 -2.48
C LEU A 7 -6.12 -1.27 -1.99
N THR A 8 -6.83 -0.25 -2.47
CA THR A 8 -6.62 1.14 -2.04
C THR A 8 -6.83 1.31 -0.55
N ASN A 9 -7.90 0.73 0.01
CA ASN A 9 -8.20 0.79 1.45
C ASN A 9 -7.14 0.06 2.28
N ILE A 10 -6.72 -1.14 1.87
CA ILE A 10 -5.66 -1.89 2.55
C ILE A 10 -4.38 -1.07 2.57
N VAL A 11 -3.94 -0.55 1.43
CA VAL A 11 -2.71 0.24 1.36
C VAL A 11 -2.83 1.51 2.18
N ALA A 12 -3.89 2.29 2.06
CA ALA A 12 -4.11 3.51 2.84
C ALA A 12 -4.06 3.25 4.36
N SER A 13 -4.60 2.12 4.82
CA SER A 13 -4.56 1.74 6.25
C SER A 13 -3.19 1.29 6.74
N LYS A 14 -2.32 0.79 5.87
CA LYS A 14 -1.07 0.10 6.21
C LYS A 14 0.20 0.80 5.72
N GLU A 15 0.10 1.78 4.81
CA GLU A 15 1.28 2.41 4.19
C GLU A 15 2.24 3.05 5.20
N GLY A 16 1.74 3.67 6.27
CA GLY A 16 2.59 4.23 7.32
C GLY A 16 3.37 3.14 8.07
N LEU A 17 2.69 2.05 8.41
CA LEU A 17 3.30 0.88 9.05
C LEU A 17 4.34 0.23 8.12
N LEU A 18 4.00 0.05 6.85
CA LEU A 18 4.89 -0.53 5.85
C LEU A 18 6.15 0.32 5.66
N LYS A 19 6.01 1.64 5.53
CA LYS A 19 7.13 2.58 5.38
C LYS A 19 8.09 2.57 6.58
N ARG A 20 7.53 2.46 7.81
CA ARG A 20 8.37 2.32 9.02
C ARG A 20 9.06 0.97 9.07
N ALA A 21 8.37 -0.11 8.76
CA ALA A 21 8.92 -1.47 8.75
C ALA A 21 10.16 -1.61 7.85
N ILE A 22 10.11 -1.01 6.65
CA ILE A 22 11.22 -1.06 5.69
C ILE A 22 12.22 0.09 5.86
N GLN A 23 12.03 0.97 6.85
CA GLN A 23 12.82 2.18 7.01
C GLN A 23 12.95 2.96 5.69
N MET A 24 11.79 3.29 5.09
CA MET A 24 11.79 3.99 3.80
C MET A 24 12.70 5.22 3.83
N TYR A 25 13.63 5.31 2.89
CA TYR A 25 14.61 6.39 2.82
C TYR A 25 13.93 7.77 2.75
N PRO A 26 14.40 8.75 3.54
CA PRO A 26 13.78 10.09 3.62
C PRO A 26 13.62 10.78 2.27
N GLU A 27 14.62 10.67 1.39
CA GLU A 27 14.62 11.25 0.04
C GLU A 27 13.53 10.69 -0.87
N ARG A 28 13.00 9.51 -0.55
CA ARG A 28 11.90 8.90 -1.30
C ARG A 28 10.53 9.50 -0.97
N ARG A 29 10.41 10.28 0.12
CA ARG A 29 9.11 10.85 0.56
C ARG A 29 8.44 11.69 -0.51
N THR A 30 9.20 12.42 -1.31
CA THR A 30 8.69 13.23 -2.42
C THR A 30 8.07 12.36 -3.53
N TYR A 31 8.66 11.17 -3.78
CA TYR A 31 8.24 10.25 -4.83
C TYR A 31 7.32 9.13 -4.34
N CYS A 32 7.05 9.08 -3.04
CA CYS A 32 6.20 8.09 -2.40
C CYS A 32 5.41 8.72 -1.24
N ARG A 33 4.60 9.73 -1.56
CA ARG A 33 3.68 10.36 -0.61
C ARG A 33 2.66 9.36 -0.09
N ASN A 34 1.96 9.71 0.96
CA ASN A 34 0.82 8.91 1.42
C ASN A 34 -0.34 9.01 0.43
N THR A 35 -1.17 7.97 0.44
CA THR A 35 -2.42 7.93 -0.31
C THR A 35 -3.30 9.12 0.08
N ASN A 36 -3.90 9.78 -0.90
CA ASN A 36 -4.84 10.87 -0.65
C ASN A 36 -6.11 10.33 0.01
N MET A 37 -6.37 10.74 1.24
CA MET A 37 -7.55 10.27 1.99
C MET A 37 -8.86 10.76 1.40
N SER A 38 -8.91 11.96 0.80
CA SER A 38 -10.09 12.44 0.09
C SER A 38 -10.45 11.51 -1.08
N PHE A 39 -9.45 11.04 -1.85
CA PHE A 39 -9.66 10.00 -2.88
C PHE A 39 -10.26 8.73 -2.29
N VAL A 40 -9.69 8.25 -1.17
CA VAL A 40 -10.15 7.03 -0.48
C VAL A 40 -11.60 7.17 0.00
N GLU A 41 -11.93 8.29 0.62
CA GLU A 41 -13.27 8.59 1.11
C GLU A 41 -14.28 8.68 -0.04
N THR A 42 -13.90 9.35 -1.13
CA THR A 42 -14.76 9.49 -2.31
C THR A 42 -15.08 8.14 -2.93
N ILE A 43 -14.07 7.27 -3.20
CA ILE A 43 -14.36 5.95 -3.77
C ILE A 43 -15.16 5.04 -2.83
N ASN A 44 -15.07 5.25 -1.50
CA ASN A 44 -15.84 4.50 -0.51
C ASN A 44 -17.28 4.98 -0.35
N ALA A 45 -17.58 6.22 -0.72
CA ALA A 45 -18.94 6.76 -0.69
C ALA A 45 -19.86 6.18 -1.79
N TYR A 46 -19.29 5.65 -2.85
CA TYR A 46 -20.05 5.02 -3.92
C TYR A 46 -20.60 3.65 -3.50
N LYS A 47 -21.90 3.44 -3.63
CA LYS A 47 -22.51 2.11 -3.44
C LYS A 47 -22.04 1.12 -4.52
N ASN A 48 -22.12 1.55 -5.77
CA ASN A 48 -21.63 0.83 -6.93
C ASN A 48 -20.64 1.73 -7.65
N ILE A 49 -19.39 1.32 -7.74
CA ILE A 49 -18.33 2.07 -8.41
C ILE A 49 -17.75 1.20 -9.52
N ASP A 50 -17.50 1.78 -10.68
CA ASP A 50 -16.80 1.12 -11.77
C ASP A 50 -15.34 1.61 -11.89
N LEU A 51 -14.57 1.02 -12.80
CA LEU A 51 -13.18 1.42 -13.02
C LEU A 51 -13.05 2.82 -13.63
N ASN A 52 -14.04 3.23 -14.40
CA ASN A 52 -14.05 4.54 -15.01
C ASN A 52 -14.34 5.65 -13.98
N ASP A 53 -15.22 5.37 -13.02
CA ASP A 53 -15.46 6.26 -11.88
C ASP A 53 -14.19 6.44 -11.05
N ILE A 54 -13.50 5.33 -10.69
CA ILE A 54 -12.25 5.40 -9.94
C ILE A 54 -11.21 6.24 -10.70
N ARG A 55 -11.12 6.07 -12.03
CA ARG A 55 -10.21 6.84 -12.88
C ARG A 55 -10.55 8.33 -12.89
N LYS A 56 -11.82 8.68 -13.03
CA LYS A 56 -12.28 10.09 -12.98
C LYS A 56 -11.94 10.73 -11.64
N ILE A 57 -12.21 10.04 -10.53
CA ILE A 57 -11.90 10.53 -9.18
C ILE A 57 -10.39 10.67 -8.99
N TRP A 58 -9.58 9.71 -9.49
CA TRP A 58 -8.12 9.76 -9.41
C TRP A 58 -7.52 11.02 -10.05
N TYR A 59 -8.10 11.48 -11.14
CA TYR A 59 -7.63 12.65 -11.88
C TYR A 59 -8.45 13.93 -11.61
N ASP A 60 -9.32 13.94 -10.61
CA ASP A 60 -10.22 15.07 -10.31
C ASP A 60 -11.03 15.52 -11.55
N GLY A 61 -11.45 14.57 -12.40
CA GLY A 61 -12.15 14.81 -13.65
C GLY A 61 -11.25 15.17 -14.83
N GLU A 62 -9.97 15.48 -14.61
CA GLU A 62 -9.02 15.90 -15.66
C GLU A 62 -8.45 14.70 -16.44
N MET A 63 -9.28 14.06 -17.24
CA MET A 63 -8.96 12.78 -17.92
C MET A 63 -7.75 12.85 -18.87
N TRP A 64 -7.41 14.04 -19.38
CA TRP A 64 -6.23 14.26 -20.21
C TRP A 64 -4.91 13.94 -19.50
N ARG A 65 -4.88 14.03 -18.17
CA ARG A 65 -3.73 13.72 -17.33
C ARG A 65 -3.27 12.26 -17.45
N MET A 66 -4.19 11.35 -17.81
CA MET A 66 -3.87 9.95 -18.07
C MET A 66 -2.76 9.79 -19.11
N ASN A 67 -2.69 10.69 -20.09
CA ASN A 67 -1.72 10.64 -21.19
C ASN A 67 -0.32 11.19 -20.83
N ARG A 68 -0.18 11.84 -19.68
CA ARG A 68 1.11 12.38 -19.23
C ARG A 68 1.99 11.26 -18.67
N THR A 69 3.22 11.14 -19.17
CA THR A 69 4.18 10.13 -18.70
C THR A 69 4.57 10.32 -17.22
N TYR A 70 4.73 11.58 -16.81
CA TYR A 70 5.16 11.94 -15.45
C TYR A 70 4.07 12.75 -14.72
N ASP A 71 2.82 12.27 -14.75
CA ASP A 71 1.77 12.92 -13.97
C ASP A 71 2.08 12.88 -12.46
N PRO A 72 1.94 13.99 -11.71
CA PRO A 72 2.25 14.05 -10.28
C PRO A 72 1.44 13.08 -9.41
N SER A 73 0.27 12.62 -9.88
CA SER A 73 -0.56 11.65 -9.17
C SER A 73 0.13 10.30 -8.96
N ARG A 74 1.16 9.99 -9.76
CA ARG A 74 1.93 8.73 -9.63
C ARG A 74 2.80 8.68 -8.37
N TYR A 75 3.11 9.82 -7.74
CA TYR A 75 4.09 9.90 -6.63
C TYR A 75 3.44 9.62 -5.27
N VAL A 76 2.73 8.51 -5.16
CA VAL A 76 2.09 8.00 -3.94
C VAL A 76 2.44 6.52 -3.74
N THR A 77 2.20 6.00 -2.53
CA THR A 77 2.53 4.61 -2.15
C THR A 77 1.97 3.58 -3.13
N LEU A 78 0.68 3.71 -3.50
CA LEU A 78 0.02 2.88 -4.52
C LEU A 78 -0.27 3.75 -5.75
N ASN A 79 0.56 3.64 -6.77
CA ASN A 79 0.39 4.40 -8.00
C ASN A 79 -0.65 3.74 -8.92
N LEU A 80 -1.83 4.35 -9.02
CA LEU A 80 -2.89 3.92 -9.94
C LEU A 80 -2.75 4.53 -11.35
N HIS A 81 -1.93 5.58 -11.52
CA HIS A 81 -1.66 6.13 -12.86
C HIS A 81 -1.06 5.06 -13.79
N SER A 82 -0.25 4.14 -13.27
CA SER A 82 0.30 3.02 -14.03
C SER A 82 -0.78 2.02 -14.49
N LEU A 83 -1.87 1.86 -13.74
CA LEU A 83 -2.99 1.00 -14.12
C LEU A 83 -3.61 1.44 -15.45
N TRP A 84 -3.82 2.75 -15.59
CA TRP A 84 -4.48 3.32 -16.79
C TRP A 84 -3.58 3.32 -18.03
N ARG A 85 -2.26 3.35 -17.82
CA ARG A 85 -1.27 3.37 -18.91
C ARG A 85 -0.68 2.00 -19.25
N ARG A 86 -0.42 1.16 -18.23
CA ARG A 86 0.35 -0.08 -18.34
C ARG A 86 -0.42 -1.32 -17.91
N LYS A 87 -1.69 -1.18 -17.55
CA LYS A 87 -2.60 -2.24 -17.09
C LYS A 87 -2.16 -2.91 -15.77
N GLY A 88 -1.37 -2.22 -14.95
CA GLY A 88 -0.92 -2.73 -13.66
C GLY A 88 -0.77 -1.63 -12.62
N VAL A 89 -0.99 -1.95 -11.35
CA VAL A 89 -0.71 -1.05 -10.22
C VAL A 89 0.77 -1.10 -9.87
N GLU A 90 1.31 0.00 -9.33
CA GLU A 90 2.72 0.08 -8.93
C GLU A 90 2.82 0.41 -7.44
N PHE A 91 3.47 -0.44 -6.66
CA PHE A 91 3.85 -0.14 -5.27
C PHE A 91 5.18 0.61 -5.28
N ARG A 92 5.19 1.83 -4.75
CA ARG A 92 6.36 2.72 -4.81
C ARG A 92 7.13 2.87 -3.50
N CYS A 93 6.67 2.23 -2.43
CA CYS A 93 7.24 2.42 -1.09
C CYS A 93 8.58 1.72 -0.88
N PHE A 94 8.89 0.67 -1.59
CA PHE A 94 10.08 -0.15 -1.33
C PHE A 94 11.37 0.58 -1.69
N ASN A 95 12.39 0.43 -0.83
CA ASN A 95 13.73 0.92 -1.09
C ASN A 95 14.39 0.09 -2.19
N SER A 96 15.32 0.68 -2.94
CA SER A 96 16.17 -0.08 -3.85
C SER A 96 17.13 -0.96 -3.05
N THR A 97 17.38 -2.18 -3.53
CA THR A 97 18.28 -3.14 -2.88
C THR A 97 18.78 -4.16 -3.91
N VAL A 98 19.96 -4.74 -3.64
CA VAL A 98 20.51 -5.90 -4.36
C VAL A 98 20.44 -7.17 -3.49
N ASP A 99 19.95 -7.08 -2.27
CA ASP A 99 19.73 -8.21 -1.38
C ASP A 99 18.56 -9.05 -1.92
N THR A 100 18.84 -10.27 -2.31
CA THR A 100 17.86 -11.19 -2.90
C THR A 100 16.76 -11.59 -1.92
N GLN A 101 17.08 -11.73 -0.62
CA GLN A 101 16.07 -12.05 0.41
C GLN A 101 15.10 -10.89 0.62
N MET A 102 15.63 -9.66 0.58
CA MET A 102 14.83 -8.45 0.67
C MET A 102 13.94 -8.28 -0.56
N ILE A 103 14.47 -8.51 -1.77
CA ILE A 103 13.70 -8.49 -3.03
C ILE A 103 12.54 -9.50 -2.96
N ASN A 104 12.83 -10.75 -2.57
CA ASN A 104 11.80 -11.78 -2.42
C ASN A 104 10.74 -11.38 -1.38
N SER A 105 11.15 -10.80 -0.26
CA SER A 105 10.23 -10.33 0.78
C SER A 105 9.29 -9.24 0.24
N TYR A 106 9.79 -8.30 -0.56
CA TYR A 106 8.97 -7.27 -1.20
C TYR A 106 7.97 -7.85 -2.21
N ILE A 107 8.41 -8.80 -3.02
CA ILE A 107 7.55 -9.48 -4.00
C ILE A 107 6.43 -10.24 -3.29
N LEU A 108 6.78 -11.08 -2.30
CA LEU A 108 5.82 -11.88 -1.53
C LEU A 108 4.80 -10.99 -0.80
N MET A 109 5.28 -9.90 -0.16
CA MET A 109 4.41 -8.94 0.51
C MET A 109 3.43 -8.29 -0.46
N THR A 110 3.91 -7.85 -1.62
CA THR A 110 3.07 -7.24 -2.67
C THR A 110 2.01 -8.21 -3.17
N LEU A 111 2.41 -9.44 -3.48
CA LEU A 111 1.48 -10.49 -3.95
C LEU A 111 0.44 -10.83 -2.90
N ALA A 112 0.84 -10.96 -1.63
CA ALA A 112 -0.08 -11.25 -0.52
C ALA A 112 -1.10 -10.11 -0.30
N ILE A 113 -0.68 -8.85 -0.39
CA ILE A 113 -1.58 -7.69 -0.33
C ILE A 113 -2.57 -7.71 -1.50
N CYS A 114 -2.11 -7.97 -2.72
CA CYS A 114 -2.97 -8.08 -3.90
C CYS A 114 -3.96 -9.25 -3.77
N ASN A 115 -3.49 -10.40 -3.28
CA ASN A 115 -4.34 -11.57 -3.02
C ASN A 115 -5.42 -11.26 -1.98
N GLN A 116 -5.07 -10.60 -0.87
CA GLN A 116 -6.04 -10.15 0.13
C GLN A 116 -7.09 -9.23 -0.51
N ALA A 117 -6.67 -8.26 -1.32
CA ALA A 117 -7.58 -7.34 -1.99
C ALA A 117 -8.52 -8.03 -2.99
N ALA A 118 -8.05 -9.10 -3.63
CA ALA A 118 -8.83 -9.87 -4.60
C ALA A 118 -9.94 -10.71 -3.94
N HIS A 119 -9.71 -11.23 -2.73
CA HIS A 119 -10.61 -12.14 -2.05
C HIS A 119 -11.42 -11.51 -0.90
N GLN A 120 -10.98 -10.36 -0.40
CA GLN A 120 -11.65 -9.67 0.69
C GLN A 120 -12.86 -8.88 0.17
N THR A 121 -14.05 -9.16 0.69
CA THR A 121 -15.29 -8.49 0.27
C THR A 121 -15.37 -7.04 0.74
N ARG A 122 -14.75 -6.72 1.88
CA ARG A 122 -14.68 -5.36 2.45
C ARG A 122 -13.31 -5.13 3.09
N ALA A 123 -12.67 -4.03 2.73
CA ALA A 123 -11.43 -3.58 3.35
C ALA A 123 -11.63 -2.21 3.99
N SER A 124 -11.09 -2.04 5.20
CA SER A 124 -11.12 -0.77 5.92
C SER A 124 -9.87 0.07 5.62
N SER A 125 -10.03 1.37 5.46
CA SER A 125 -8.93 2.34 5.39
C SER A 125 -8.47 2.82 6.78
N ARG A 126 -9.10 2.37 7.87
CA ARG A 126 -8.74 2.76 9.25
C ARG A 126 -7.40 2.18 9.65
N LYS A 127 -6.55 3.03 10.25
CA LYS A 127 -5.26 2.60 10.81
C LYS A 127 -5.46 1.80 12.09
N SER A 128 -4.57 0.83 12.35
CA SER A 128 -4.55 0.09 13.61
C SER A 128 -4.22 1.05 14.77
N LYS A 129 -4.80 0.78 15.94
CA LYS A 129 -4.48 1.46 17.22
C LYS A 129 -3.42 0.73 18.04
N SER A 130 -3.06 -0.52 17.69
CA SER A 130 -2.01 -1.28 18.34
C SER A 130 -0.62 -0.73 18.02
N ASN A 131 0.40 -1.09 18.83
CA ASN A 131 1.78 -0.76 18.52
C ASN A 131 2.17 -1.36 17.14
N ASP A 132 3.20 -0.79 16.53
CA ASP A 132 3.58 -1.15 15.17
C ASP A 132 3.99 -2.61 15.01
N ARG A 133 4.72 -3.17 16.00
CA ARG A 133 5.17 -4.56 15.93
C ARG A 133 3.99 -5.53 15.99
N LEU A 134 3.04 -5.30 16.89
CA LEU A 134 1.83 -6.11 16.98
C LEU A 134 0.93 -5.92 15.75
N ALA A 135 0.81 -4.68 15.26
CA ALA A 135 0.05 -4.39 14.05
C ALA A 135 0.62 -5.11 12.83
N MET A 136 1.96 -5.15 12.68
CA MET A 136 2.62 -5.88 11.60
C MET A 136 2.45 -7.38 11.75
N TYR A 137 2.67 -7.93 12.94
CA TYR A 137 2.47 -9.37 13.21
C TYR A 137 1.06 -9.81 12.81
N ASN A 138 0.04 -9.10 13.29
CA ASN A 138 -1.35 -9.41 12.98
C ASN A 138 -1.64 -9.30 11.48
N TRP A 139 -1.05 -8.32 10.81
CA TRP A 139 -1.25 -8.18 9.37
C TRP A 139 -0.58 -9.29 8.58
N LEU A 140 0.66 -9.66 8.90
CA LEU A 140 1.35 -10.78 8.27
C LEU A 140 0.58 -12.10 8.47
N ALA A 141 -0.01 -12.31 9.65
CA ALA A 141 -0.89 -13.45 9.93
C ALA A 141 -2.14 -13.44 9.03
N GLN A 142 -2.81 -12.29 8.89
CA GLN A 142 -3.96 -12.12 8.00
C GLN A 142 -3.61 -12.36 6.53
N LEU A 143 -2.38 -12.06 6.13
CA LEU A 143 -1.85 -12.32 4.79
C LEU A 143 -1.42 -13.78 4.58
N GLY A 144 -1.45 -14.64 5.61
CA GLY A 144 -0.97 -16.02 5.56
C GLY A 144 0.55 -16.16 5.57
N LEU A 145 1.30 -15.11 5.95
CA LEU A 145 2.76 -15.05 5.93
C LEU A 145 3.40 -15.46 7.29
N VAL A 146 2.95 -16.59 7.86
CA VAL A 146 3.33 -17.04 9.21
C VAL A 146 4.13 -18.34 9.27
N GLY A 147 4.16 -19.14 8.21
CA GLY A 147 4.92 -20.40 8.15
C GLY A 147 6.43 -20.21 8.16
N PRO A 148 7.23 -21.28 8.42
CA PRO A 148 8.69 -21.21 8.45
C PRO A 148 9.30 -20.70 7.14
N GLN A 149 8.68 -20.98 6.01
CA GLN A 149 9.09 -20.48 4.69
C GLN A 149 9.06 -18.95 4.54
N PHE A 150 8.37 -18.26 5.46
CA PHE A 150 8.27 -16.78 5.49
C PHE A 150 9.09 -16.15 6.63
N GLU A 151 9.99 -16.89 7.27
CA GLU A 151 10.77 -16.38 8.39
C GLU A 151 11.63 -15.17 8.01
N ALA A 152 12.34 -15.24 6.88
CA ALA A 152 13.15 -14.12 6.37
C ALA A 152 12.30 -12.87 6.10
N LEU A 153 11.11 -13.05 5.52
CA LEU A 153 10.16 -11.96 5.30
C LEU A 153 9.71 -11.34 6.63
N ARG A 154 9.32 -12.16 7.61
CA ARG A 154 8.91 -11.65 8.93
C ARG A 154 10.04 -10.92 9.63
N HIS A 155 11.25 -11.47 9.61
CA HIS A 155 12.43 -10.81 10.16
C HIS A 155 12.63 -9.43 9.53
N HIS A 156 12.53 -9.34 8.20
CA HIS A 156 12.70 -8.09 7.46
C HIS A 156 11.62 -7.04 7.80
N PHE A 157 10.33 -7.41 7.83
CA PHE A 157 9.25 -6.45 8.11
C PHE A 157 9.02 -6.16 9.59
N MET A 158 9.53 -6.97 10.51
CA MET A 158 9.34 -6.78 11.95
C MET A 158 10.60 -6.28 12.66
N GLY A 159 11.78 -6.48 12.08
CA GLY A 159 13.07 -6.18 12.71
C GLY A 159 13.23 -4.70 13.10
N ASN A 160 12.69 -3.80 12.29
CA ASN A 160 12.81 -2.35 12.49
C ASN A 160 11.65 -1.73 13.29
N LEU A 161 10.68 -2.53 13.73
CA LEU A 161 9.51 -2.03 14.44
C LEU A 161 9.68 -2.16 15.95
N SER A 162 9.51 -1.04 16.65
CA SER A 162 9.53 -1.01 18.12
C SER A 162 8.29 -1.69 18.72
N ALA A 163 8.50 -2.36 19.86
CA ALA A 163 7.41 -2.81 20.73
C ALA A 163 6.86 -1.68 21.61
N ASP A 164 7.54 -0.54 21.70
CA ASP A 164 7.19 0.57 22.58
C ASP A 164 6.13 1.48 21.92
N GLU A 165 5.08 1.82 22.67
CA GLU A 165 3.98 2.68 22.20
C GLU A 165 4.40 4.15 22.02
N ARG A 166 5.53 4.58 22.55
CA ARG A 166 5.96 5.98 22.61
C ARG A 166 6.49 6.53 21.27
N THR A 167 6.69 5.70 20.27
CA THR A 167 7.27 6.11 18.97
C THR A 167 6.22 6.67 17.99
N ARG A 168 4.99 6.95 18.43
CA ARG A 168 3.89 7.42 17.56
C ARG A 168 3.81 8.93 17.36
N VAL A 169 4.66 9.70 18.02
CA VAL A 169 4.61 11.18 17.96
C VAL A 169 5.90 11.69 17.35
N ALA A 170 5.94 11.75 16.03
CA ALA A 170 6.77 12.65 15.24
C ALA A 170 6.26 12.69 13.79
#